data_b4a0e950aa88afdeb59d4515259d5993
#
_entry.id   b4a0e950aa88afdeb59d4515259d5993
#
_cell.length_a   1.000
_cell.length_b   1.000
_cell.length_c   1.000
_cell.angle_alpha   90.00
_cell.angle_beta   90.00
_cell.angle_gamma   90.00
#
_symmetry.space_group_name_H-M   'P 1'
#
loop_
_entity.id
_entity.type
_entity.pdbx_description
1 polymer ?
#
loop_
_entity_poly.entity_id
_entity_poly.type
_entity_poly.pdbx_seq_one_letter_code
_entity_poly.pdbx_strand_id
1 'polypeptide(L)'
;MGIIGFGMILYNDRTHTCVNYQEHPDFKELPYTSAVDAIIRRKKTGEICFGTYSRGIWLYDEKNHKVRSLNSLTEKKFESDCIHTLMEDSGGNLWIGTRQGVYILDADDQFHKLSEWMPGAELEFLHSRIFDIKEDAERNIWIATNYEGIVRINLQDKNLQALRRRAEA
;
A
#
# COMPACT_ATOMS: atom_id res chain seq x y z
N MET A 1 -10.02 -10.56 -4.78
CA MET A 1 -8.96 -11.47 -4.31
C MET A 1 -7.79 -11.41 -5.29
N GLY A 2 -6.58 -11.14 -4.81
CA GLY A 2 -5.34 -11.17 -5.61
C GLY A 2 -4.82 -12.60 -5.72
N ILE A 3 -4.35 -12.99 -6.91
CA ILE A 3 -3.80 -14.33 -7.18
C ILE A 3 -2.54 -14.19 -8.00
N ILE A 4 -1.45 -14.84 -7.55
CA ILE A 4 -0.18 -14.87 -8.29
C ILE A 4 -0.37 -15.56 -9.64
N GLY A 5 0.09 -14.90 -10.70
CA GLY A 5 -0.01 -15.39 -12.09
C GLY A 5 -1.31 -15.04 -12.81
N PHE A 6 -2.37 -14.67 -12.07
CA PHE A 6 -3.70 -14.33 -12.62
C PHE A 6 -4.15 -12.89 -12.30
N GLY A 7 -3.36 -12.17 -11.51
CA GLY A 7 -3.68 -10.80 -11.09
C GLY A 7 -4.81 -10.75 -10.06
N MET A 8 -6.01 -10.44 -10.47
CA MET A 8 -7.17 -10.26 -9.60
C MET A 8 -8.39 -11.02 -10.14
N ILE A 9 -9.13 -11.65 -9.24
CA ILE A 9 -10.43 -12.27 -9.52
C ILE A 9 -11.52 -11.52 -8.75
N LEU A 10 -12.58 -11.16 -9.45
CA LEU A 10 -13.80 -10.64 -8.86
C LEU A 10 -14.74 -11.80 -8.59
N TYR A 11 -15.21 -11.92 -7.36
CA TYR A 11 -16.19 -12.89 -6.94
C TYR A 11 -17.51 -12.19 -6.65
N ASN A 12 -18.58 -12.66 -7.28
CA ASN A 12 -19.94 -12.22 -7.01
C ASN A 12 -20.62 -13.24 -6.08
N ASP A 13 -20.92 -12.81 -4.85
CA ASP A 13 -21.51 -13.65 -3.79
C ASP A 13 -22.99 -14.03 -4.06
N ARG A 14 -23.71 -13.25 -4.87
CA ARG A 14 -25.10 -13.51 -5.20
C ARG A 14 -25.25 -14.59 -6.29
N THR A 15 -24.36 -14.53 -7.29
CA THR A 15 -24.39 -15.47 -8.43
C THR A 15 -23.42 -16.63 -8.28
N HIS A 16 -22.54 -16.58 -7.26
CA HIS A 16 -21.44 -17.51 -7.02
C HIS A 16 -20.50 -17.67 -8.22
N THR A 17 -20.31 -16.59 -8.97
CA THR A 17 -19.45 -16.58 -10.16
C THR A 17 -18.15 -15.84 -9.91
N CYS A 18 -17.09 -16.30 -10.57
CA CYS A 18 -15.77 -15.66 -10.59
C CYS A 18 -15.50 -15.13 -11.99
N VAL A 19 -14.99 -13.90 -12.08
CA VAL A 19 -14.57 -13.27 -13.34
C VAL A 19 -13.15 -12.77 -13.18
N ASN A 20 -12.29 -13.06 -14.15
CA ASN A 20 -10.97 -12.43 -14.21
C ASN A 20 -11.14 -10.94 -14.48
N TYR A 21 -10.34 -10.10 -13.79
CA TYR A 21 -10.45 -8.64 -13.96
C TYR A 21 -10.31 -8.19 -15.42
N GLN A 22 -9.51 -8.88 -16.22
CA GLN A 22 -9.30 -8.56 -17.63
C GLN A 22 -10.56 -8.74 -18.50
N GLU A 23 -11.48 -9.60 -18.07
CA GLU A 23 -12.77 -9.86 -18.73
C GLU A 23 -13.86 -8.91 -18.25
N HIS A 24 -13.64 -8.22 -17.13
CA HIS A 24 -14.63 -7.31 -16.55
C HIS A 24 -14.55 -5.93 -17.23
N PRO A 25 -15.67 -5.36 -17.70
CA PRO A 25 -15.69 -4.12 -18.48
C PRO A 25 -15.09 -2.91 -17.75
N ASP A 26 -15.23 -2.83 -16.44
CA ASP A 26 -14.73 -1.70 -15.63
C ASP A 26 -13.20 -1.66 -15.54
N PHE A 27 -12.53 -2.78 -15.76
CA PHE A 27 -11.07 -2.92 -15.60
C PHE A 27 -10.30 -2.92 -16.93
N LYS A 28 -10.93 -2.55 -18.03
CA LYS A 28 -10.27 -2.51 -19.35
C LYS A 28 -9.03 -1.62 -19.41
N GLU A 29 -9.00 -0.56 -18.61
CA GLU A 29 -7.87 0.37 -18.55
C GLU A 29 -6.75 -0.10 -17.63
N LEU A 30 -7.00 -1.13 -16.80
CA LEU A 30 -5.98 -1.71 -15.95
C LEU A 30 -5.03 -2.56 -16.79
N PRO A 31 -3.73 -2.20 -16.88
CA PRO A 31 -2.76 -3.01 -17.59
C PRO A 31 -2.64 -4.40 -16.96
N TYR A 32 -2.20 -5.36 -17.75
CA TYR A 32 -1.90 -6.68 -17.23
C TYR A 32 -0.95 -6.60 -16.03
N THR A 33 -1.31 -7.24 -14.95
CA THR A 33 -0.47 -7.45 -13.77
C THR A 33 -0.51 -8.92 -13.35
N SER A 34 0.67 -9.47 -13.06
CA SER A 34 0.80 -10.87 -12.65
C SER A 34 0.35 -11.15 -11.22
N ALA A 35 0.29 -10.11 -10.39
CA ALA A 35 -0.16 -10.23 -9.00
C ALA A 35 -0.74 -8.91 -8.48
N VAL A 36 -1.71 -9.06 -7.59
CA VAL A 36 -2.24 -8.00 -6.72
C VAL A 36 -1.98 -8.45 -5.28
N ASP A 37 -1.03 -7.78 -4.62
CA ASP A 37 -0.55 -8.20 -3.30
C ASP A 37 -1.34 -7.55 -2.15
N ALA A 38 -1.94 -6.39 -2.40
CA ALA A 38 -2.71 -5.65 -1.39
C ALA A 38 -4.02 -5.11 -1.93
N ILE A 39 -5.08 -5.25 -1.16
CA ILE A 39 -6.41 -4.71 -1.47
C ILE A 39 -7.00 -4.13 -0.19
N ILE A 40 -7.39 -2.85 -0.23
CA ILE A 40 -8.12 -2.21 0.86
C ILE A 40 -9.26 -1.36 0.31
N ARG A 41 -10.27 -1.10 1.15
CA ARG A 41 -11.27 -0.06 0.89
C ARG A 41 -10.86 1.20 1.65
N ARG A 42 -10.67 2.30 0.94
CA ARG A 42 -10.35 3.59 1.55
C ARG A 42 -11.57 4.11 2.33
N LYS A 43 -11.37 4.46 3.59
CA LYS A 43 -12.43 5.02 4.46
C LYS A 43 -12.87 6.40 3.96
N LYS A 44 -11.90 7.21 3.52
CA LYS A 44 -12.12 8.59 3.05
C LYS A 44 -13.00 8.66 1.80
N THR A 45 -12.74 7.83 0.80
CA THR A 45 -13.39 7.92 -0.52
C THR A 45 -14.38 6.79 -0.79
N GLY A 46 -14.26 5.68 -0.06
CA GLY A 46 -15.01 4.44 -0.30
C GLY A 46 -14.51 3.63 -1.49
N GLU A 47 -13.50 4.12 -2.23
CA GLU A 47 -12.89 3.42 -3.35
C GLU A 47 -12.12 2.19 -2.90
N ILE A 48 -12.07 1.18 -3.74
CA ILE A 48 -11.19 0.03 -3.56
C ILE A 48 -9.83 0.40 -4.12
N CYS A 49 -8.82 0.35 -3.26
CA CYS A 49 -7.43 0.59 -3.60
C CYS A 49 -6.69 -0.75 -3.67
N PHE A 50 -5.98 -0.99 -4.75
CA PHE A 50 -5.19 -2.21 -4.90
C PHE A 50 -3.79 -1.93 -5.39
N GLY A 51 -2.84 -2.58 -4.73
CA GLY A 51 -1.42 -2.54 -5.02
C GLY A 51 -1.00 -3.72 -5.87
N THR A 52 -0.30 -3.44 -6.96
CA THR A 52 0.14 -4.46 -7.92
C THR A 52 1.64 -4.71 -7.81
N TYR A 53 2.08 -5.86 -8.29
CA TYR A 53 3.50 -6.23 -8.31
C TYR A 53 4.35 -5.38 -9.26
N SER A 54 3.77 -4.82 -10.33
CA SER A 54 4.56 -4.16 -11.38
C SER A 54 3.88 -2.96 -12.05
N ARG A 55 2.73 -2.51 -11.53
CA ARG A 55 1.93 -1.44 -12.13
C ARG A 55 1.49 -0.38 -11.13
N GLY A 56 2.14 -0.33 -9.94
CA GLY A 56 1.83 0.61 -8.89
C GLY A 56 0.46 0.41 -8.26
N ILE A 57 -0.19 1.49 -7.90
CA ILE A 57 -1.46 1.50 -7.20
C ILE A 57 -2.58 1.96 -8.12
N TRP A 58 -3.71 1.26 -8.00
CA TRP A 58 -4.92 1.56 -8.74
C TRP A 58 -6.11 1.74 -7.81
N LEU A 59 -7.03 2.60 -8.19
CA LEU A 59 -8.24 2.93 -7.46
C LEU A 59 -9.45 2.55 -8.32
N TYR A 60 -10.42 1.87 -7.71
CA TYR A 60 -11.68 1.52 -8.34
C TYR A 60 -12.83 2.20 -7.62
N ASP A 61 -13.54 3.05 -8.35
CA ASP A 61 -14.79 3.66 -7.92
C ASP A 61 -15.97 2.78 -8.40
N GLU A 62 -16.53 2.03 -7.45
CA GLU A 62 -17.64 1.11 -7.74
C GLU A 62 -18.92 1.84 -8.20
N LYS A 63 -19.13 3.09 -7.76
CA LYS A 63 -20.35 3.85 -8.10
C LYS A 63 -20.34 4.34 -9.54
N ASN A 64 -19.18 4.75 -10.01
CA ASN A 64 -18.98 5.31 -11.34
C ASN A 64 -18.40 4.29 -12.33
N HIS A 65 -18.14 3.05 -11.90
CA HIS A 65 -17.54 1.99 -12.71
C HIS A 65 -16.22 2.41 -13.37
N LYS A 66 -15.35 3.11 -12.60
CA LYS A 66 -14.10 3.66 -13.11
C LYS A 66 -12.90 3.14 -12.35
N VAL A 67 -11.90 2.74 -13.13
CA VAL A 67 -10.55 2.43 -12.64
C VAL A 67 -9.59 3.53 -13.05
N ARG A 68 -8.70 3.94 -12.14
CA ARG A 68 -7.68 4.95 -12.40
C ARG A 68 -6.40 4.63 -11.65
N SER A 69 -5.27 5.03 -12.21
CA SER A 69 -3.98 4.91 -11.53
C SER A 69 -3.81 6.01 -10.48
N LEU A 70 -3.32 5.67 -9.30
CA LEU A 70 -2.94 6.67 -8.30
C LEU A 70 -1.77 7.53 -8.80
N ASN A 71 -0.87 6.98 -9.62
CA ASN A 71 0.24 7.73 -10.20
C ASN A 71 -0.23 8.88 -11.11
N SER A 72 -1.45 8.81 -11.65
CA SER A 72 -2.03 9.91 -12.44
C SER A 72 -2.50 11.09 -11.60
N LEU A 73 -2.61 10.90 -10.27
CA LEU A 73 -3.07 11.92 -9.33
C LEU A 73 -1.92 12.62 -8.59
N THR A 74 -0.71 12.09 -8.71
CA THR A 74 0.46 12.59 -8.00
C THR A 74 1.52 13.03 -9.02
N GLU A 75 2.11 14.19 -8.82
CA GLU A 75 3.25 14.65 -9.63
C GLU A 75 4.52 13.84 -9.36
N LYS A 76 4.59 13.20 -8.18
CA LYS A 76 5.72 12.36 -7.76
C LYS A 76 5.48 10.92 -8.16
N LYS A 77 6.40 10.36 -8.91
CA LYS A 77 6.38 8.94 -9.29
C LYS A 77 6.91 8.09 -8.14
N PHE A 78 6.30 6.91 -7.95
CA PHE A 78 6.90 5.86 -7.13
C PHE A 78 8.24 5.44 -7.74
N GLU A 79 9.27 5.29 -6.92
CA GLU A 79 10.54 4.70 -7.34
C GLU A 79 10.39 3.19 -7.58
N SER A 80 9.37 2.59 -6.99
CA SER A 80 9.05 1.18 -7.15
C SER A 80 7.59 0.99 -7.50
N ASP A 81 7.31 0.35 -8.63
CA ASP A 81 5.94 -0.05 -9.01
C ASP A 81 5.46 -1.32 -8.29
N CYS A 82 6.32 -1.91 -7.44
CA CYS A 82 6.05 -3.14 -6.72
C CYS A 82 5.47 -2.82 -5.33
N ILE A 83 4.16 -2.92 -5.20
CA ILE A 83 3.41 -2.62 -3.98
C ILE A 83 3.09 -3.92 -3.26
N HIS A 84 3.55 -4.06 -2.01
CA HIS A 84 3.35 -5.28 -1.22
C HIS A 84 2.24 -5.15 -0.18
N THR A 85 2.08 -3.96 0.40
CA THR A 85 1.06 -3.74 1.43
C THR A 85 0.50 -2.33 1.37
N LEU A 86 -0.77 -2.21 1.74
CA LEU A 86 -1.51 -0.96 1.86
C LEU A 86 -2.23 -0.95 3.20
N MET A 87 -2.19 0.17 3.90
CA MET A 87 -2.90 0.37 5.16
C MET A 87 -3.35 1.83 5.25
N GLU A 88 -4.60 2.07 5.57
CA GLU A 88 -5.09 3.41 5.90
C GLU A 88 -5.16 3.54 7.41
N ASP A 89 -4.43 4.52 7.96
CA ASP A 89 -4.40 4.78 9.39
C ASP A 89 -5.67 5.50 9.89
N SER A 90 -5.76 5.68 11.21
CA SER A 90 -6.90 6.37 11.83
C SER A 90 -6.94 7.87 11.52
N GLY A 91 -5.84 8.45 11.05
CA GLY A 91 -5.73 9.83 10.56
C GLY A 91 -6.15 10.01 9.11
N GLY A 92 -6.43 8.92 8.38
CA GLY A 92 -6.80 8.95 6.96
C GLY A 92 -5.62 8.94 6.00
N ASN A 93 -4.39 8.72 6.49
CA ASN A 93 -3.22 8.58 5.65
C ASN A 93 -3.15 7.17 5.08
N LEU A 94 -2.87 7.05 3.79
CA LEU A 94 -2.63 5.77 3.13
C LEU A 94 -1.12 5.45 3.17
N TRP A 95 -0.76 4.45 3.94
CA TRP A 95 0.59 3.91 4.03
C TRP A 95 0.80 2.87 2.95
N ILE A 96 1.89 2.99 2.22
CA ILE A 96 2.20 2.21 1.03
C ILE A 96 3.55 1.56 1.22
N GLY A 97 3.54 0.25 1.47
CA GLY A 97 4.75 -0.56 1.58
C GLY A 97 5.16 -1.11 0.23
N THR A 98 6.39 -0.81 -0.18
CA THR A 98 6.94 -1.19 -1.48
C THR A 98 8.17 -2.08 -1.36
N ARG A 99 8.73 -2.47 -2.49
CA ARG A 99 10.02 -3.14 -2.56
C ARG A 99 11.18 -2.24 -2.10
N GLN A 100 11.01 -0.91 -2.12
CA GLN A 100 12.04 0.09 -1.85
C GLN A 100 11.59 1.12 -0.82
N GLY A 101 10.97 0.64 0.27
CA GLY A 101 10.61 1.48 1.39
C GLY A 101 9.13 1.82 1.47
N VAL A 102 8.83 2.86 2.25
CA VAL A 102 7.48 3.29 2.57
C VAL A 102 7.18 4.65 1.98
N TYR A 103 5.99 4.76 1.39
CA TYR A 103 5.40 6.02 0.95
C TYR A 103 4.10 6.27 1.69
N ILE A 104 3.69 7.53 1.73
CA ILE A 104 2.47 7.97 2.40
C ILE A 104 1.72 8.90 1.45
N LEU A 105 0.45 8.61 1.22
CA LEU A 105 -0.51 9.58 0.71
C LEU A 105 -1.27 10.10 1.91
N ASP A 106 -1.05 11.36 2.29
CA ASP A 106 -1.66 11.93 3.48
C ASP A 106 -3.16 12.22 3.30
N ALA A 107 -3.80 12.65 4.39
CA ALA A 107 -5.23 12.94 4.38
C ALA A 107 -5.63 14.08 3.43
N ASP A 108 -4.68 14.92 3.02
CA ASP A 108 -4.87 16.01 2.05
C ASP A 108 -4.46 15.61 0.63
N ASP A 109 -4.28 14.29 0.40
CA ASP A 109 -3.87 13.68 -0.87
C ASP A 109 -2.48 14.17 -1.36
N GLN A 110 -1.59 14.58 -0.41
CA GLN A 110 -0.20 14.88 -0.70
C GLN A 110 0.65 13.63 -0.56
N PHE A 111 1.55 13.44 -1.51
CA PHE A 111 2.39 12.25 -1.58
C PHE A 111 3.78 12.52 -1.01
N HIS A 112 4.23 11.67 -0.09
CA HIS A 112 5.50 11.78 0.61
C HIS A 112 6.26 10.46 0.61
N LYS A 113 7.60 10.54 0.58
CA LYS A 113 8.41 9.44 1.10
C LYS A 113 8.42 9.52 2.62
N LEU A 114 8.52 8.39 3.30
CA LEU A 114 8.61 8.39 4.76
C LEU A 114 9.78 9.24 5.27
N SER A 115 10.91 9.26 4.55
CA SER A 115 12.07 10.11 4.87
C SER A 115 11.79 11.61 4.81
N GLU A 116 10.91 12.04 3.91
CA GLU A 116 10.49 13.44 3.79
C GLU A 116 9.47 13.79 4.88
N TRP A 117 8.63 12.83 5.23
CA TRP A 117 7.57 12.99 6.21
C TRP A 117 8.10 12.99 7.66
N MET A 118 9.22 12.29 7.89
CA MET A 118 9.94 12.21 9.16
C MET A 118 11.41 12.57 8.98
N PRO A 119 11.75 13.84 8.73
CA PRO A 119 13.14 14.25 8.55
C PRO A 119 13.96 14.05 9.85
N GLY A 120 15.17 13.55 9.72
CA GLY A 120 16.13 13.37 10.83
C GLY A 120 16.05 11.99 11.51
N ALA A 121 15.16 11.10 11.13
CA ALA A 121 15.21 9.71 11.56
C ALA A 121 16.30 8.96 10.75
N GLU A 122 17.15 8.18 11.42
CA GLU A 122 18.06 7.24 10.77
C GLU A 122 17.22 6.08 10.22
N LEU A 123 16.87 6.17 8.95
CA LEU A 123 15.93 5.28 8.31
C LEU A 123 16.65 4.37 7.30
N GLU A 124 17.64 3.59 7.76
CA GLU A 124 18.33 2.61 6.90
C GLU A 124 17.37 1.62 6.22
N PHE A 125 16.23 1.33 6.87
CA PHE A 125 15.20 0.46 6.31
C PHE A 125 14.38 1.11 5.17
N LEU A 126 14.54 2.40 4.90
CA LEU A 126 13.80 3.10 3.83
C LEU A 126 14.04 2.52 2.44
N HIS A 127 15.12 1.77 2.28
CA HIS A 127 15.43 1.06 1.05
C HIS A 127 15.15 -0.45 1.14
N SER A 128 14.60 -0.90 2.28
CA SER A 128 14.22 -2.30 2.48
C SER A 128 12.87 -2.61 1.87
N ARG A 129 12.71 -3.86 1.44
CA ARG A 129 11.39 -4.39 1.10
C ARG A 129 10.49 -4.39 2.33
N ILE A 130 9.29 -3.86 2.18
CA ILE A 130 8.26 -3.80 3.21
C ILE A 130 7.29 -4.95 2.98
N PHE A 131 7.06 -5.75 4.02
CA PHE A 131 6.14 -6.88 3.95
C PHE A 131 4.74 -6.54 4.45
N ASP A 132 4.64 -5.79 5.55
CA ASP A 132 3.35 -5.40 6.12
C ASP A 132 3.44 -4.10 6.91
N ILE A 133 2.31 -3.41 7.04
CA ILE A 133 2.16 -2.18 7.81
C ILE A 133 0.83 -2.26 8.58
N LYS A 134 0.87 -1.99 9.88
CA LYS A 134 -0.30 -1.99 10.76
C LYS A 134 -0.29 -0.80 11.71
N GLU A 135 -1.47 -0.32 12.08
CA GLU A 135 -1.67 0.63 13.16
C GLU A 135 -2.14 -0.11 14.41
N ASP A 136 -1.56 0.21 15.59
CA ASP A 136 -2.01 -0.34 16.87
C ASP A 136 -3.08 0.56 17.53
N ALA A 137 -3.56 0.12 18.71
CA ALA A 137 -4.59 0.84 19.46
C ALA A 137 -4.11 2.21 19.99
N GLU A 138 -2.80 2.38 20.19
CA GLU A 138 -2.14 3.62 20.60
C GLU A 138 -1.77 4.51 19.42
N ARG A 139 -2.18 4.13 18.19
CA ARG A 139 -1.87 4.83 16.92
C ARG A 139 -0.40 4.82 16.54
N ASN A 140 0.37 3.84 17.01
CA ASN A 140 1.70 3.62 16.47
C ASN A 140 1.60 2.83 15.17
N ILE A 141 2.49 3.13 14.25
CA ILE A 141 2.61 2.39 12.99
C ILE A 141 3.72 1.34 13.14
N TRP A 142 3.37 0.11 12.85
CA TRP A 142 4.27 -1.04 12.86
C TRP A 142 4.58 -1.45 11.43
N ILE A 143 5.85 -1.56 11.10
CA ILE A 143 6.33 -1.87 9.76
C ILE A 143 7.20 -3.11 9.82
N ALA A 144 6.83 -4.16 9.09
CA ALA A 144 7.63 -5.36 8.90
C ALA A 144 8.55 -5.19 7.69
N THR A 145 9.85 -5.32 7.89
CA THR A 145 10.88 -5.12 6.87
C THR A 145 11.69 -6.38 6.58
N ASN A 146 12.37 -6.44 5.44
CA ASN A 146 13.16 -7.59 5.05
C ASN A 146 14.45 -7.79 5.88
N TYR A 147 15.12 -6.70 6.26
CA TYR A 147 16.44 -6.78 6.91
C TYR A 147 16.45 -6.21 8.33
N GLU A 148 15.62 -5.21 8.63
CA GLU A 148 15.64 -4.50 9.89
C GLU A 148 14.68 -5.08 10.95
N GLY A 149 13.97 -6.17 10.61
CA GLY A 149 12.97 -6.76 11.48
C GLY A 149 11.70 -5.91 11.52
N ILE A 150 11.33 -5.45 12.72
CA ILE A 150 10.11 -4.66 12.94
C ILE A 150 10.50 -3.23 13.33
N VAL A 151 9.87 -2.26 12.70
CA VAL A 151 10.01 -0.85 13.02
C VAL A 151 8.69 -0.34 13.58
N ARG A 152 8.73 0.37 14.70
CA ARG A 152 7.60 1.07 15.30
C ARG A 152 7.79 2.57 15.16
N ILE A 153 6.78 3.25 14.68
CA ILE A 153 6.73 4.72 14.57
C ILE A 153 5.64 5.23 15.48
N ASN A 154 6.00 6.13 16.39
CA ASN A 154 5.03 6.92 17.13
C ASN A 154 4.76 8.21 16.36
N LEU A 155 3.52 8.39 15.89
CA LEU A 155 3.13 9.54 15.07
C LEU A 155 3.02 10.84 15.87
N GLN A 156 2.73 10.75 17.18
CA GLN A 156 2.58 11.94 18.04
C GLN A 156 3.93 12.59 18.30
N ASP A 157 4.92 11.78 18.66
CA ASP A 157 6.27 12.26 19.01
C ASP A 157 7.21 12.28 17.81
N LYS A 158 6.75 11.80 16.66
CA LYS A 158 7.57 11.55 15.46
C LYS A 158 8.82 10.74 15.77
N ASN A 159 8.70 9.81 16.71
CA ASN A 159 9.78 8.96 17.16
C ASN A 159 9.72 7.60 16.48
N LEU A 160 10.88 7.13 16.05
CA LEU A 160 11.05 5.85 15.38
C LEU A 160 11.92 4.93 16.23
N GLN A 161 11.47 3.70 16.42
CA GLN A 161 12.18 2.67 17.13
C GLN A 161 12.26 1.40 16.28
N ALA A 162 13.48 1.01 15.91
CA ALA A 162 13.72 -0.30 15.30
C ALA A 162 13.84 -1.38 16.40
N LEU A 163 13.00 -2.38 16.34
CA LEU A 163 13.04 -3.53 17.23
C LEU A 163 13.85 -4.65 16.54
N ARG A 164 15.18 -4.55 16.65
CA ARG A 164 16.10 -5.57 16.14
C ARG A 164 16.24 -6.69 17.18
N ARG A 165 16.21 -7.94 16.77
CA ARG A 165 16.67 -9.04 17.61
C ARG A 165 18.17 -8.82 17.86
N ARG A 166 18.59 -8.64 19.12
CA ARG A 166 20.01 -8.71 19.45
C ARG A 166 20.51 -10.09 19.04
N ALA A 167 21.47 -10.13 18.12
CA ALA A 167 22.23 -11.35 17.92
C ALA A 167 22.93 -11.63 19.26
N GLU A 168 22.57 -12.73 19.91
CA GLU A 168 23.33 -13.27 21.04
C GLU A 168 24.71 -13.63 20.46
N ALA A 169 25.74 -13.01 21.04
CA ALA A 169 27.14 -13.27 20.71
C ALA A 169 27.57 -14.65 21.19
#